data_c93a47fb70b78c8ec6f6ce6060433aba
#
_entry.id   c93a47fb70b78c8ec6f6ce6060433aba
#
_cell.length_a   1.000
_cell.length_b   1.000
_cell.length_c   1.000
_cell.angle_alpha   90.00
_cell.angle_beta   90.00
_cell.angle_gamma   90.00
#
_symmetry.space_group_name_H-M   'P 1'
#
loop_
_entity.id
_entity.type
_entity.pdbx_description
1 polymer ?
#
loop_
_entity_poly.entity_id
_entity_poly.type
_entity_poly.pdbx_seq_one_letter_code
_entity_poly.pdbx_strand_id
1 'polypeptide(L)'
;MVNFIRLFRGMRFAALAAAMLVAACANNPNDPNAAMNASASTPGSAQDFVVNVGDRVFFDSDSSELNSQARATLDKQATWLNQYSHYAFTIEGHADERGTREYNIALGARRAQATRDYLISRGVSGQRMRTISYGKERPVAVCNDISCWSQNRRAVTVLNAGGA
;
A
#
# COMPACT_ATOMS: atom_id res chain seq x y z
N MET A 1 -33.81 -4.09 71.14
CA MET A 1 -34.06 -3.39 69.83
C MET A 1 -32.94 -2.39 69.58
N VAL A 2 -31.75 -2.87 69.37
CA VAL A 2 -30.59 -2.00 69.06
C VAL A 2 -29.74 -2.77 68.01
N ASN A 3 -29.25 -2.09 66.99
CA ASN A 3 -28.23 -2.52 66.02
C ASN A 3 -28.64 -3.05 64.61
N PHE A 4 -29.78 -2.68 64.10
CA PHE A 4 -30.03 -3.01 62.68
C PHE A 4 -29.66 -1.86 61.72
N ILE A 5 -29.38 -0.67 62.19
CA ILE A 5 -29.10 0.54 61.35
C ILE A 5 -27.63 0.68 60.97
N ARG A 6 -26.73 -0.02 61.65
CA ARG A 6 -25.27 0.09 61.34
C ARG A 6 -24.78 -0.82 60.22
N LEU A 7 -25.59 -1.81 59.82
CA LEU A 7 -25.19 -2.77 58.75
C LEU A 7 -25.37 -2.24 57.35
N PHE A 8 -26.26 -1.25 57.14
CA PHE A 8 -26.53 -0.69 55.83
C PHE A 8 -25.60 0.45 55.42
N ARG A 9 -24.74 0.95 56.31
CA ARG A 9 -23.86 2.07 56.02
C ARG A 9 -22.52 1.63 55.38
N GLY A 10 -22.15 0.35 55.53
CA GLY A 10 -20.94 -0.22 54.94
C GLY A 10 -21.11 -0.71 53.52
N MET A 11 -22.33 -1.01 53.09
CA MET A 11 -22.60 -1.65 51.78
C MET A 11 -22.71 -0.65 50.64
N ARG A 12 -22.85 0.66 50.93
CA ARG A 12 -22.91 1.72 49.89
C ARG A 12 -21.57 2.16 49.36
N PHE A 13 -20.48 1.92 50.05
CA PHE A 13 -19.12 2.24 49.62
C PHE A 13 -18.45 1.10 48.84
N ALA A 14 -18.88 -0.15 49.02
CA ALA A 14 -18.36 -1.30 48.27
C ALA A 14 -18.91 -1.36 46.83
N ALA A 15 -20.12 -0.84 46.61
CA ALA A 15 -20.73 -0.83 45.27
C ALA A 15 -20.14 0.25 44.31
N LEU A 16 -19.57 1.34 44.86
CA LEU A 16 -18.92 2.39 44.06
C LEU A 16 -17.48 2.06 43.67
N ALA A 17 -16.78 1.20 44.41
CA ALA A 17 -15.43 0.75 44.08
C ALA A 17 -15.41 -0.32 42.99
N ALA A 18 -16.49 -1.10 42.81
CA ALA A 18 -16.59 -2.11 41.76
C ALA A 18 -16.88 -1.52 40.35
N ALA A 19 -17.45 -0.30 40.29
CA ALA A 19 -17.78 0.35 39.00
C ALA A 19 -16.58 1.03 38.35
N MET A 20 -15.46 1.25 39.02
CA MET A 20 -14.25 1.87 38.43
C MET A 20 -13.25 0.89 37.82
N LEU A 21 -13.46 -0.43 37.92
CA LEU A 21 -12.55 -1.44 37.37
C LEU A 21 -12.89 -1.91 35.97
N VAL A 22 -13.97 -1.39 35.34
CA VAL A 22 -14.40 -1.80 34.00
C VAL A 22 -13.90 -0.86 32.89
N ALA A 23 -13.29 0.27 33.21
CA ALA A 23 -12.82 1.26 32.23
C ALA A 23 -11.37 1.05 31.72
N ALA A 24 -10.67 -0.01 32.14
CA ALA A 24 -9.25 -0.22 31.82
C ALA A 24 -8.99 -1.27 30.72
N CYS A 25 -10.00 -1.76 30.00
CA CYS A 25 -9.83 -2.79 28.96
C CYS A 25 -10.10 -2.28 27.54
N ALA A 26 -9.77 -1.04 27.24
CA ALA A 26 -9.99 -0.49 25.89
C ALA A 26 -8.78 -0.62 24.93
N ASN A 27 -7.63 -1.13 25.39
CA ASN A 27 -6.48 -1.41 24.54
C ASN A 27 -5.92 -2.79 24.84
N ASN A 28 -6.57 -3.83 24.32
CA ASN A 28 -6.00 -5.17 24.34
C ASN A 28 -5.10 -5.33 23.10
N PRO A 29 -3.75 -5.40 23.24
CA PRO A 29 -2.84 -5.57 22.10
C PRO A 29 -3.01 -6.92 21.38
N ASN A 30 -3.84 -7.83 21.91
CA ASN A 30 -4.13 -9.14 21.34
C ASN A 30 -5.58 -9.27 20.84
N ASP A 31 -6.31 -8.17 20.60
CA ASP A 31 -7.63 -8.21 19.97
C ASP A 31 -7.46 -8.59 18.49
N PRO A 32 -7.96 -9.74 18.03
CA PRO A 32 -7.89 -10.12 16.61
C PRO A 32 -8.62 -9.13 15.69
N ASN A 33 -9.57 -8.34 16.23
CA ASN A 33 -10.21 -7.25 15.49
C ASN A 33 -9.37 -5.96 15.46
N ALA A 34 -8.39 -5.78 16.35
CA ALA A 34 -7.48 -4.64 16.29
C ALA A 34 -6.59 -4.70 15.03
N ALA A 35 -6.22 -5.89 14.58
CA ALA A 35 -5.49 -6.09 13.34
C ALA A 35 -6.32 -5.74 12.08
N MET A 36 -7.64 -5.94 12.11
CA MET A 36 -8.54 -5.53 11.01
C MET A 36 -8.75 -4.02 10.98
N ASN A 37 -8.76 -3.34 12.13
CA ASN A 37 -8.87 -1.88 12.20
C ASN A 37 -7.54 -1.16 11.95
N ALA A 38 -6.39 -1.81 12.14
CA ALA A 38 -5.08 -1.26 11.80
C ALA A 38 -4.82 -1.23 10.28
N SER A 39 -5.64 -1.91 9.48
CA SER A 39 -5.57 -1.91 8.01
C SER A 39 -6.34 -0.77 7.35
N ALA A 40 -7.09 0.04 8.10
CA ALA A 40 -7.72 1.24 7.57
C ALA A 40 -6.66 2.32 7.38
N SER A 41 -6.02 2.31 6.21
CA SER A 41 -5.06 3.36 5.85
C SER A 41 -5.78 4.71 5.78
N THR A 42 -5.17 5.74 6.37
CA THR A 42 -5.71 7.10 6.29
C THR A 42 -5.82 7.51 4.82
N PRO A 43 -7.01 7.95 4.34
CA PRO A 43 -7.18 8.38 2.96
C PRO A 43 -6.14 9.42 2.56
N GLY A 44 -5.52 9.24 1.41
CA GLY A 44 -4.46 10.11 0.90
C GLY A 44 -3.07 9.85 1.47
N SER A 45 -2.89 8.85 2.31
CA SER A 45 -1.56 8.42 2.77
C SER A 45 -0.87 7.52 1.73
N ALA A 46 0.47 7.40 1.81
CA ALA A 46 1.21 6.45 0.97
C ALA A 46 0.74 5.00 1.17
N GLN A 47 0.30 4.66 2.39
CA GLN A 47 -0.27 3.35 2.69
C GLN A 47 -1.62 3.15 2.00
N ASP A 48 -2.47 4.17 1.95
CA ASP A 48 -3.73 4.15 1.19
C ASP A 48 -3.50 3.89 -0.30
N PHE A 49 -2.50 4.53 -0.89
CA PHE A 49 -2.11 4.29 -2.28
C PHE A 49 -1.71 2.82 -2.53
N VAL A 50 -0.88 2.25 -1.67
CA VAL A 50 -0.39 0.87 -1.83
C VAL A 50 -1.51 -0.16 -1.65
N VAL A 51 -2.35 0.01 -0.61
CA VAL A 51 -3.33 -1.01 -0.20
C VAL A 51 -4.63 -0.92 -0.99
N ASN A 52 -5.16 0.29 -1.19
CA ASN A 52 -6.50 0.48 -1.75
C ASN A 52 -6.49 0.77 -3.26
N VAL A 53 -5.43 1.42 -3.75
CA VAL A 53 -5.29 1.78 -5.17
C VAL A 53 -4.49 0.73 -5.94
N GLY A 54 -3.40 0.26 -5.33
CA GLY A 54 -2.42 -0.63 -5.94
C GLY A 54 -1.28 0.13 -6.61
N ASP A 55 -0.07 -0.10 -6.11
CA ASP A 55 1.14 0.61 -6.52
C ASP A 55 1.81 0.05 -7.79
N ARG A 56 1.35 -1.09 -8.32
CA ARG A 56 2.05 -1.80 -9.40
C ARG A 56 1.14 -2.33 -10.48
N VAL A 57 1.72 -2.48 -11.66
CA VAL A 57 1.11 -3.14 -12.83
C VAL A 57 2.05 -4.19 -13.36
N PHE A 58 1.48 -5.23 -13.98
CA PHE A 58 2.21 -6.38 -14.51
C PHE A 58 2.18 -6.40 -16.03
N PHE A 59 3.20 -7.05 -16.60
CA PHE A 59 3.39 -7.17 -18.05
C PHE A 59 3.52 -8.62 -18.49
N ASP A 60 3.15 -8.86 -19.71
CA ASP A 60 3.37 -10.13 -20.37
C ASP A 60 4.86 -10.38 -20.66
N SER A 61 5.21 -11.62 -21.00
CA SER A 61 6.59 -12.00 -21.31
C SER A 61 7.08 -11.16 -22.47
N ASP A 62 8.27 -10.58 -22.33
CA ASP A 62 8.94 -9.79 -23.37
C ASP A 62 8.13 -8.59 -23.90
N SER A 63 7.12 -8.15 -23.15
CA SER A 63 6.23 -7.04 -23.51
C SER A 63 6.39 -5.84 -22.57
N SER A 64 6.18 -4.66 -23.12
CA SER A 64 5.97 -3.39 -22.42
C SER A 64 4.57 -2.80 -22.67
N GLU A 65 3.68 -3.56 -23.28
CA GLU A 65 2.30 -3.14 -23.54
C GLU A 65 1.45 -3.28 -22.28
N LEU A 66 0.61 -2.26 -22.04
CA LEU A 66 -0.34 -2.26 -20.94
C LEU A 66 -1.60 -3.03 -21.34
N ASN A 67 -1.83 -4.18 -20.73
CA ASN A 67 -3.07 -4.93 -20.86
C ASN A 67 -4.24 -4.25 -20.14
N SER A 68 -5.45 -4.77 -20.28
CA SER A 68 -6.66 -4.19 -19.67
C SER A 68 -6.59 -4.09 -18.15
N GLN A 69 -6.01 -5.10 -17.48
CA GLN A 69 -5.83 -5.09 -16.02
C GLN A 69 -4.85 -4.00 -15.57
N ALA A 70 -3.73 -3.85 -16.27
CA ALA A 70 -2.76 -2.80 -15.99
C ALA A 70 -3.39 -1.41 -16.18
N ARG A 71 -4.13 -1.19 -17.26
CA ARG A 71 -4.85 0.08 -17.50
C ARG A 71 -5.86 0.39 -16.42
N ALA A 72 -6.66 -0.59 -15.99
CA ALA A 72 -7.65 -0.41 -14.92
C ALA A 72 -6.98 -0.02 -13.57
N THR A 73 -5.81 -0.58 -13.27
CA THR A 73 -5.03 -0.18 -12.09
C THR A 73 -4.48 1.24 -12.24
N LEU A 74 -3.93 1.57 -13.41
CA LEU A 74 -3.40 2.92 -13.68
C LEU A 74 -4.50 3.99 -13.71
N ASP A 75 -5.72 3.67 -14.09
CA ASP A 75 -6.86 4.60 -14.00
C ASP A 75 -7.16 4.97 -12.55
N LYS A 76 -7.12 3.98 -11.63
CA LYS A 76 -7.24 4.22 -10.18
C LYS A 76 -6.07 5.05 -9.65
N GLN A 77 -4.84 4.72 -10.06
CA GLN A 77 -3.65 5.50 -9.70
C GLN A 77 -3.77 6.95 -10.17
N ALA A 78 -4.16 7.18 -11.42
CA ALA A 78 -4.32 8.52 -11.97
C ALA A 78 -5.36 9.33 -11.21
N THR A 79 -6.52 8.74 -10.88
CA THR A 79 -7.55 9.38 -10.07
C THR A 79 -7.00 9.82 -8.71
N TRP A 80 -6.33 8.92 -8.01
CA TRP A 80 -5.74 9.19 -6.69
C TRP A 80 -4.62 10.23 -6.77
N LEU A 81 -3.71 10.13 -7.74
CA LEU A 81 -2.59 11.05 -7.94
C LEU A 81 -3.04 12.47 -8.35
N ASN A 82 -4.16 12.60 -9.04
CA ASN A 82 -4.76 13.89 -9.36
C ASN A 82 -5.43 14.51 -8.12
N GLN A 83 -6.08 13.69 -7.29
CA GLN A 83 -6.67 14.15 -6.03
C GLN A 83 -5.59 14.60 -5.02
N TYR A 84 -4.49 13.85 -4.91
CA TYR A 84 -3.39 14.14 -3.99
C TYR A 84 -2.16 14.65 -4.76
N SER A 85 -2.29 15.83 -5.33
CA SER A 85 -1.34 16.41 -6.29
C SER A 85 0.03 16.80 -5.71
N HIS A 86 0.18 16.81 -4.39
CA HIS A 86 1.44 17.15 -3.70
C HIS A 86 2.51 16.03 -3.78
N TYR A 87 2.12 14.79 -4.12
CA TYR A 87 3.09 13.72 -4.26
C TYR A 87 3.89 13.82 -5.56
N ALA A 88 5.21 13.83 -5.43
CA ALA A 88 6.12 13.43 -6.49
C ALA A 88 6.39 11.92 -6.38
N PHE A 89 6.71 11.24 -7.48
CA PHE A 89 6.89 9.80 -7.46
C PHE A 89 7.85 9.30 -8.53
N THR A 90 8.35 8.10 -8.33
CA THR A 90 9.21 7.40 -9.26
C THR A 90 8.51 6.15 -9.79
N ILE A 91 8.56 5.92 -11.09
CA ILE A 91 8.05 4.71 -11.73
C ILE A 91 9.25 3.79 -11.97
N GLU A 92 9.28 2.68 -11.27
CA GLU A 92 10.33 1.68 -11.36
C GLU A 92 9.93 0.57 -12.33
N GLY A 93 10.75 0.32 -13.35
CA GLY A 93 10.52 -0.75 -14.30
C GLY A 93 11.40 -1.97 -14.03
N HIS A 94 10.76 -3.16 -14.07
CA HIS A 94 11.40 -4.44 -13.75
C HIS A 94 11.14 -5.49 -14.83
N ALA A 95 12.03 -6.45 -14.90
CA ALA A 95 11.96 -7.62 -15.78
C ALA A 95 12.18 -8.91 -14.98
N ASP A 96 11.83 -10.06 -15.58
CA ASP A 96 12.24 -11.36 -15.04
C ASP A 96 13.72 -11.65 -15.31
N GLU A 97 14.25 -12.74 -14.75
CA GLU A 97 15.70 -13.04 -14.81
C GLU A 97 16.21 -13.52 -16.19
N ARG A 98 15.32 -13.88 -17.12
CA ARG A 98 15.69 -14.41 -18.45
C ARG A 98 16.31 -13.34 -19.33
N GLY A 99 17.30 -13.72 -20.15
CA GLY A 99 18.01 -12.81 -21.05
C GLY A 99 19.15 -12.04 -20.40
N THR A 100 19.80 -11.17 -21.18
CA THR A 100 20.95 -10.39 -20.73
C THR A 100 20.55 -9.27 -19.79
N ARG A 101 21.51 -8.75 -19.05
CA ARG A 101 21.31 -7.62 -18.13
C ARG A 101 20.91 -6.36 -18.90
N GLU A 102 21.62 -6.06 -19.98
CA GLU A 102 21.43 -4.89 -20.82
C GLU A 102 20.03 -4.89 -21.46
N TYR A 103 19.62 -6.04 -21.98
CA TYR A 103 18.28 -6.23 -22.53
C TYR A 103 17.20 -5.94 -21.49
N ASN A 104 17.34 -6.49 -20.27
CA ASN A 104 16.34 -6.32 -19.22
C ASN A 104 16.30 -4.90 -18.66
N ILE A 105 17.44 -4.20 -18.60
CA ILE A 105 17.46 -2.76 -18.27
C ILE A 105 16.65 -1.96 -19.31
N ALA A 106 16.86 -2.24 -20.60
CA ALA A 106 16.10 -1.59 -21.65
C ALA A 106 14.62 -1.94 -21.61
N LEU A 107 14.25 -3.20 -21.34
CA LEU A 107 12.86 -3.65 -21.21
C LEU A 107 12.17 -2.99 -20.00
N GLY A 108 12.83 -2.96 -18.86
CA GLY A 108 12.33 -2.27 -17.67
C GLY A 108 12.12 -0.77 -17.91
N ALA A 109 13.05 -0.13 -18.64
CA ALA A 109 12.90 1.28 -19.02
C ALA A 109 11.66 1.52 -19.90
N ARG A 110 11.41 0.67 -20.91
CA ARG A 110 10.20 0.75 -21.74
C ARG A 110 8.93 0.55 -20.95
N ARG A 111 8.90 -0.37 -19.96
CA ARG A 111 7.75 -0.59 -19.05
C ARG A 111 7.46 0.62 -18.17
N ALA A 112 8.51 1.20 -17.57
CA ALA A 112 8.37 2.42 -16.80
C ALA A 112 7.88 3.59 -17.66
N GLN A 113 8.38 3.72 -18.89
CA GLN A 113 7.95 4.77 -19.83
C GLN A 113 6.50 4.58 -20.26
N ALA A 114 6.08 3.37 -20.62
CA ALA A 114 4.69 3.08 -20.99
C ALA A 114 3.71 3.42 -19.86
N THR A 115 4.09 3.09 -18.62
CA THR A 115 3.31 3.44 -17.41
C THR A 115 3.23 4.96 -17.24
N ARG A 116 4.34 5.68 -17.38
CA ARG A 116 4.40 7.15 -17.31
C ARG A 116 3.52 7.81 -18.37
N ASP A 117 3.62 7.38 -19.60
CA ASP A 117 2.87 7.97 -20.73
C ASP A 117 1.37 7.75 -20.55
N TYR A 118 0.97 6.60 -20.03
CA TYR A 118 -0.43 6.34 -19.70
C TYR A 118 -0.94 7.26 -18.59
N LEU A 119 -0.21 7.45 -17.51
CA LEU A 119 -0.58 8.36 -16.42
C LEU A 119 -0.68 9.81 -16.92
N ILE A 120 0.21 10.25 -17.82
CA ILE A 120 0.13 11.57 -18.47
C ILE A 120 -1.16 11.68 -19.29
N SER A 121 -1.51 10.65 -20.07
CA SER A 121 -2.76 10.64 -20.86
C SER A 121 -4.01 10.72 -19.97
N ARG A 122 -3.89 10.38 -18.69
CA ARG A 122 -4.95 10.50 -17.67
C ARG A 122 -4.87 11.79 -16.84
N GLY A 123 -4.06 12.77 -17.29
CA GLY A 123 -3.98 14.11 -16.70
C GLY A 123 -3.00 14.26 -15.52
N VAL A 124 -2.19 13.23 -15.22
CA VAL A 124 -1.17 13.35 -14.17
C VAL A 124 0.04 14.12 -14.73
N SER A 125 0.50 15.17 -14.01
CA SER A 125 1.61 16.01 -14.46
C SER A 125 2.92 15.22 -14.58
N GLY A 126 3.53 15.25 -15.78
CA GLY A 126 4.81 14.59 -16.05
C GLY A 126 5.99 15.15 -15.27
N GLN A 127 5.89 16.37 -14.73
CA GLN A 127 6.92 17.00 -13.89
C GLN A 127 7.05 16.36 -12.52
N ARG A 128 6.00 15.68 -12.05
CA ARG A 128 5.98 14.94 -10.79
C ARG A 128 6.56 13.53 -10.88
N MET A 129 6.86 13.08 -12.10
CA MET A 129 7.23 11.70 -12.40
C MET A 129 8.68 11.59 -12.83
N ARG A 130 9.39 10.64 -12.23
CA ARG A 130 10.68 10.14 -12.72
C ARG A 130 10.53 8.68 -13.10
N THR A 131 11.31 8.21 -14.04
CA THR A 131 11.39 6.79 -14.40
C THR A 131 12.78 6.26 -14.12
N ILE A 132 12.84 5.02 -13.64
CA ILE A 132 14.09 4.28 -13.46
C ILE A 132 13.86 2.83 -13.83
N SER A 133 14.88 2.19 -14.39
CA SER A 133 14.86 0.75 -14.65
C SER A 133 15.86 0.04 -13.76
N TYR A 134 15.39 -1.00 -13.11
CA TYR A 134 16.22 -1.95 -12.40
C TYR A 134 16.41 -3.25 -13.22
N GLY A 135 15.75 -3.37 -14.40
CA GLY A 135 15.83 -4.60 -15.17
C GLY A 135 15.49 -5.81 -14.32
N LYS A 136 16.37 -6.80 -14.28
CA LYS A 136 16.23 -8.02 -13.48
C LYS A 136 16.93 -7.96 -12.10
N GLU A 137 17.52 -6.83 -11.73
CA GLU A 137 18.40 -6.73 -10.54
C GLU A 137 17.64 -6.67 -9.21
N ARG A 138 16.32 -6.45 -9.23
CA ARG A 138 15.47 -6.38 -8.03
C ARG A 138 14.26 -7.32 -8.12
N PRO A 139 14.48 -8.64 -8.10
CA PRO A 139 13.38 -9.61 -8.12
C PRO A 139 12.58 -9.55 -6.82
N VAL A 140 11.27 -9.76 -6.89
CA VAL A 140 10.37 -9.93 -5.74
C VAL A 140 10.02 -11.40 -5.52
N ALA A 141 10.24 -12.24 -6.52
CA ALA A 141 10.09 -13.69 -6.43
C ALA A 141 11.28 -14.35 -7.11
N VAL A 142 11.84 -15.37 -6.43
CA VAL A 142 13.05 -16.07 -6.86
C VAL A 142 12.75 -17.55 -7.01
N CYS A 143 12.44 -17.98 -8.21
CA CYS A 143 12.31 -19.35 -8.65
C CYS A 143 12.42 -19.39 -10.18
N ASN A 144 12.67 -20.56 -10.75
CA ASN A 144 12.88 -20.71 -12.18
C ASN A 144 11.60 -21.23 -12.88
N ASP A 145 10.49 -20.50 -12.67
CA ASP A 145 9.22 -20.82 -13.31
C ASP A 145 8.33 -19.57 -13.51
N ILE A 146 7.20 -19.78 -14.21
CA ILE A 146 6.27 -18.71 -14.60
C ILE A 146 5.66 -17.99 -13.40
N SER A 147 5.51 -18.63 -12.24
CA SER A 147 4.92 -18.03 -11.05
C SER A 147 5.77 -16.90 -10.49
N CYS A 148 7.10 -17.05 -10.51
CA CYS A 148 8.03 -15.99 -10.13
C CYS A 148 8.21 -14.96 -11.26
N TRP A 149 8.36 -15.41 -12.50
CA TRP A 149 8.58 -14.49 -13.63
C TRP A 149 7.44 -13.49 -13.79
N SER A 150 6.20 -13.95 -13.63
CA SER A 150 5.03 -13.08 -13.74
C SER A 150 5.01 -11.96 -12.68
N GLN A 151 5.50 -12.21 -11.48
CA GLN A 151 5.60 -11.22 -10.41
C GLN A 151 6.75 -10.22 -10.65
N ASN A 152 7.83 -10.69 -11.30
CA ASN A 152 8.98 -9.86 -11.59
C ASN A 152 8.76 -8.91 -12.77
N ARG A 153 7.92 -9.28 -13.75
CA ARG A 153 7.54 -8.43 -14.90
C ARG A 153 6.54 -7.36 -14.48
N ARG A 154 7.03 -6.25 -13.92
CA ARG A 154 6.16 -5.21 -13.35
C ARG A 154 6.72 -3.81 -13.54
N ALA A 155 5.85 -2.81 -13.40
CA ALA A 155 6.25 -1.45 -13.07
C ALA A 155 5.61 -1.06 -11.72
N VAL A 156 6.35 -0.33 -10.89
CA VAL A 156 5.93 0.08 -9.54
C VAL A 156 5.95 1.60 -9.47
N THR A 157 4.85 2.20 -9.02
CA THR A 157 4.73 3.62 -8.73
C THR A 157 5.09 3.84 -7.25
N VAL A 158 6.25 4.42 -7.00
CA VAL A 158 6.78 4.67 -5.65
C VAL A 158 6.62 6.13 -5.31
N LEU A 159 5.75 6.45 -4.35
CA LEU A 159 5.59 7.80 -3.86
C LEU A 159 6.85 8.23 -3.11
N ASN A 160 7.40 9.39 -3.47
CA ASN A 160 8.58 9.93 -2.80
C ASN A 160 8.12 10.56 -1.47
N ALA A 161 8.74 10.19 -0.36
CA ALA A 161 8.49 10.79 0.93
C ALA A 161 8.90 12.27 0.88
N GLY A 162 7.91 13.18 0.99
CA GLY A 162 8.17 14.60 1.17
C GLY A 162 8.83 15.28 -0.02
N GLY A 163 8.05 15.59 -1.05
CA GLY A 163 8.38 16.68 -1.96
C GLY A 163 8.03 18.00 -1.28
N ALA A 164 8.98 18.65 -0.69
CA ALA A 164 8.95 20.07 -0.43
C ALA A 164 9.91 20.74 -1.40
#